data_758ed27a2e93fdaa630da5dd9c87bab5
#
_entry.id   758ed27a2e93fdaa630da5dd9c87bab5
#
_cell.length_a   1.000
_cell.length_b   1.000
_cell.length_c   1.000
_cell.angle_alpha   90.00
_cell.angle_beta   90.00
_cell.angle_gamma   90.00
#
_symmetry.space_group_name_H-M   'P 1'
#
loop_
_entity.id
_entity.type
_entity.pdbx_description
1 polymer ?
#
loop_
_entity_poly.entity_id
_entity_poly.type
_entity_poly.pdbx_seq_one_letter_code
_entity_poly.pdbx_strand_id
1 'polypeptide(L)'
;MKTAFYAFALGAALLLTGSFGASAQEGLFTTERDCTTDIQSLCAGVKPGGGRILACLQSHVAAGDLSVGCSTILSKAIWTAQQCAGDIRQFCPNATYSNVGDCMRPHLGQTSATCQSALSYMASPAADRY
;
A
#
# COMPACT_ATOMS: atom_id res chain seq x y z
N MET A 1 -31.35 -49.37 -43.70
CA MET A 1 -31.80 -49.88 -42.38
C MET A 1 -30.71 -49.64 -41.35
N LYS A 2 -31.14 -49.20 -40.18
CA LYS A 2 -30.39 -49.03 -38.91
C LYS A 2 -29.63 -47.74 -38.73
N THR A 3 -30.38 -46.85 -38.14
CA THR A 3 -30.05 -45.66 -37.38
C THR A 3 -29.10 -45.95 -36.22
N ALA A 4 -28.06 -45.13 -36.06
CA ALA A 4 -27.31 -45.05 -34.82
C ALA A 4 -27.19 -43.57 -34.44
N PHE A 5 -27.85 -43.22 -33.34
CA PHE A 5 -27.83 -41.93 -32.70
C PHE A 5 -26.49 -41.78 -31.94
N TYR A 6 -25.73 -40.77 -32.24
CA TYR A 6 -24.59 -40.35 -31.40
C TYR A 6 -25.01 -39.13 -30.61
N ALA A 7 -25.11 -39.34 -29.33
CA ALA A 7 -25.37 -38.32 -28.34
C ALA A 7 -24.17 -37.36 -28.24
N PHE A 8 -24.42 -36.09 -28.44
CA PHE A 8 -23.50 -35.02 -28.17
C PHE A 8 -23.36 -34.79 -26.65
N ALA A 9 -22.24 -35.18 -26.09
CA ALA A 9 -21.87 -34.77 -24.74
C ALA A 9 -21.25 -33.38 -24.81
N LEU A 10 -22.03 -32.36 -24.43
CA LEU A 10 -21.54 -30.99 -24.20
C LEU A 10 -20.70 -30.97 -22.94
N GLY A 11 -19.39 -31.02 -23.11
CA GLY A 11 -18.44 -30.73 -22.05
C GLY A 11 -18.34 -29.24 -21.82
N ALA A 12 -18.99 -28.75 -20.79
CA ALA A 12 -18.81 -27.38 -20.30
C ALA A 12 -17.41 -27.26 -19.69
N ALA A 13 -16.46 -26.71 -20.43
CA ALA A 13 -15.18 -26.29 -19.92
C ALA A 13 -15.40 -25.03 -19.05
N LEU A 14 -15.45 -25.19 -17.75
CA LEU A 14 -15.37 -24.13 -16.77
C LEU A 14 -13.96 -23.50 -16.86
N LEU A 15 -13.84 -22.43 -17.60
CA LEU A 15 -12.69 -21.53 -17.54
C LEU A 15 -12.71 -20.85 -16.17
N LEU A 16 -12.03 -21.43 -15.21
CA LEU A 16 -11.63 -20.76 -13.98
C LEU A 16 -10.61 -19.67 -14.36
N THR A 17 -11.11 -18.50 -14.79
CA THR A 17 -10.33 -17.30 -14.83
C THR A 17 -10.03 -16.92 -13.38
N GLY A 18 -8.95 -17.43 -12.85
CA GLY A 18 -8.40 -16.98 -11.58
C GLY A 18 -8.03 -15.51 -11.74
N SER A 19 -8.92 -14.65 -11.28
CA SER A 19 -8.59 -13.25 -11.03
C SER A 19 -7.55 -13.25 -9.91
N PHE A 20 -6.27 -13.28 -10.29
CA PHE A 20 -5.20 -12.91 -9.37
C PHE A 20 -5.43 -11.43 -9.06
N GLY A 21 -6.14 -11.21 -7.96
CA GLY A 21 -6.48 -9.89 -7.47
C GLY A 21 -5.21 -9.07 -7.27
N ALA A 22 -5.27 -7.85 -7.75
CA ALA A 22 -4.27 -6.79 -7.59
C ALA A 22 -4.15 -6.33 -6.12
N SER A 23 -4.12 -7.26 -5.17
CA SER A 23 -4.12 -6.97 -3.73
C SER A 23 -2.77 -6.51 -3.18
N ALA A 24 -1.69 -6.63 -3.95
CA ALA A 24 -0.35 -6.27 -3.48
C ALA A 24 -0.02 -4.77 -3.64
N GLN A 25 -0.81 -4.02 -4.39
CA GLN A 25 -0.58 -2.60 -4.65
C GLN A 25 -1.35 -1.66 -3.72
N GLU A 26 -2.35 -2.16 -3.02
CA GLU A 26 -3.18 -1.33 -2.13
C GLU A 26 -2.49 -0.99 -0.82
N GLY A 27 -1.49 -1.75 -0.38
CA GLY A 27 -0.84 -1.56 0.92
C GLY A 27 -0.08 -0.25 1.10
N LEU A 28 0.45 0.35 0.02
CA LEU A 28 1.15 1.64 0.10
C LEU A 28 0.20 2.85 0.07
N PHE A 29 -1.05 2.65 -0.38
CA PHE A 29 -2.03 3.73 -0.55
C PHE A 29 -3.17 3.70 0.47
N THR A 30 -3.22 2.70 1.35
CA THR A 30 -4.22 2.62 2.43
C THR A 30 -4.01 3.65 3.52
N THR A 31 -2.78 4.19 3.67
CA THR A 31 -2.46 5.22 4.66
C THR A 31 -3.40 6.43 4.54
N GLU A 32 -3.71 6.85 3.32
CA GLU A 32 -4.60 7.99 3.10
C GLU A 32 -6.04 7.68 3.51
N ARG A 33 -6.53 6.48 3.20
CA ARG A 33 -7.89 6.05 3.55
C ARG A 33 -8.08 5.90 5.06
N ASP A 34 -7.13 5.24 5.73
CA ASP A 34 -7.22 4.96 7.16
C ASP A 34 -7.03 6.22 8.01
N CYS A 35 -6.34 7.24 7.47
CA CYS A 35 -6.17 8.54 8.11
C CYS A 35 -7.18 9.60 7.65
N THR A 36 -8.13 9.30 6.78
CA THR A 36 -9.03 10.31 6.20
C THR A 36 -9.79 11.08 7.28
N THR A 37 -10.31 10.38 8.29
CA THR A 37 -11.05 11.01 9.40
C THR A 37 -10.15 11.92 10.22
N ASP A 38 -8.93 11.47 10.54
CA ASP A 38 -7.96 12.26 11.30
C ASP A 38 -7.51 13.50 10.50
N ILE A 39 -7.28 13.35 9.19
CA ILE A 39 -6.93 14.47 8.30
C ILE A 39 -8.08 15.51 8.31
N GLN A 40 -9.31 15.07 8.17
CA GLN A 40 -10.47 15.95 8.14
C GLN A 40 -10.71 16.68 9.49
N SER A 41 -10.45 16.01 10.61
CA SER A 41 -10.68 16.59 11.93
C SER A 41 -9.49 17.40 12.45
N LEU A 42 -8.27 16.89 12.30
CA LEU A 42 -7.07 17.47 12.90
C LEU A 42 -6.27 18.36 11.94
N CYS A 43 -6.35 18.08 10.64
CA CYS A 43 -5.58 18.76 9.60
C CYS A 43 -6.45 19.49 8.57
N ALA A 44 -7.71 19.80 8.90
CA ALA A 44 -8.70 20.38 7.98
C ALA A 44 -8.23 21.68 7.28
N GLY A 45 -7.42 22.51 7.95
CA GLY A 45 -6.90 23.77 7.41
C GLY A 45 -5.60 23.59 6.58
N VAL A 46 -5.07 22.38 6.49
CA VAL A 46 -3.79 22.11 5.82
C VAL A 46 -4.04 21.77 4.35
N LYS A 47 -3.49 22.60 3.45
CA LYS A 47 -3.59 22.34 2.01
C LYS A 47 -2.70 21.16 1.64
N PRO A 48 -3.20 20.18 0.83
CA PRO A 48 -2.40 19.07 0.34
C PRO A 48 -1.16 19.52 -0.45
N GLY A 49 -0.14 18.65 -0.49
CA GLY A 49 1.09 18.85 -1.24
C GLY A 49 2.30 19.15 -0.36
N GLY A 50 3.51 18.85 -0.90
CA GLY A 50 4.79 19.10 -0.23
C GLY A 50 4.95 18.44 1.14
N GLY A 51 4.23 17.35 1.41
CA GLY A 51 4.32 16.65 2.70
C GLY A 51 3.61 17.34 3.87
N ARG A 52 2.86 18.42 3.64
CA ARG A 52 2.21 19.21 4.71
C ARG A 52 1.21 18.40 5.54
N ILE A 53 0.41 17.56 4.89
CA ILE A 53 -0.53 16.67 5.60
C ILE A 53 0.24 15.68 6.49
N LEU A 54 1.32 15.10 5.98
CA LEU A 54 2.16 14.21 6.78
C LEU A 54 2.76 14.94 7.99
N ALA A 55 3.29 16.14 7.80
CA ALA A 55 3.86 16.95 8.89
C ALA A 55 2.80 17.27 9.96
N CYS A 56 1.57 17.58 9.54
CA CYS A 56 0.44 17.77 10.45
C CYS A 56 0.15 16.48 11.24
N LEU A 57 -0.02 15.35 10.56
CA LEU A 57 -0.28 14.06 11.23
C LEU A 57 0.86 13.67 12.18
N GLN A 58 2.12 13.91 11.80
CA GLN A 58 3.27 13.61 12.67
C GLN A 58 3.24 14.41 13.98
N SER A 59 2.80 15.66 13.97
CA SER A 59 2.65 16.43 15.19
C SER A 59 1.58 15.86 16.13
N HIS A 60 0.53 15.25 15.57
CA HIS A 60 -0.54 14.58 16.32
C HIS A 60 -0.16 13.17 16.80
N VAL A 61 0.81 12.50 16.15
CA VAL A 61 1.39 11.24 16.70
C VAL A 61 1.99 11.50 18.08
N ALA A 62 2.79 12.55 18.21
CA ALA A 62 3.44 12.90 19.46
C ALA A 62 2.44 13.34 20.54
N ALA A 63 1.33 13.95 20.14
CA ALA A 63 0.25 14.36 21.06
C ALA A 63 -0.68 13.19 21.45
N GLY A 64 -0.66 12.08 20.71
CA GLY A 64 -1.53 10.92 20.95
C GLY A 64 -2.99 11.13 20.50
N ASP A 65 -3.25 12.06 19.60
CA ASP A 65 -4.60 12.46 19.18
C ASP A 65 -5.12 11.66 17.98
N LEU A 66 -4.24 10.90 17.30
CA LEU A 66 -4.62 10.11 16.14
C LEU A 66 -5.41 8.86 16.54
N SER A 67 -6.32 8.44 15.65
CA SER A 67 -6.93 7.12 15.75
C SER A 67 -5.85 6.03 15.75
N VAL A 68 -6.13 4.89 16.38
CA VAL A 68 -5.20 3.76 16.46
C VAL A 68 -4.81 3.28 15.05
N GLY A 69 -5.78 3.21 14.12
CA GLY A 69 -5.53 2.82 12.74
C GLY A 69 -4.55 3.75 12.02
N CYS A 70 -4.82 5.06 12.06
CA CYS A 70 -3.95 6.07 11.44
C CYS A 70 -2.56 6.09 12.08
N SER A 71 -2.47 6.06 13.40
CA SER A 71 -1.21 6.04 14.14
C SER A 71 -0.35 4.82 13.78
N THR A 72 -0.96 3.64 13.69
CA THR A 72 -0.27 2.40 13.34
C THR A 72 0.29 2.45 11.92
N ILE A 73 -0.52 2.86 10.95
CA ILE A 73 -0.10 2.91 9.54
C ILE A 73 0.95 3.99 9.32
N LEU A 74 0.79 5.15 9.94
CA LEU A 74 1.76 6.24 9.85
C LEU A 74 3.11 5.83 10.43
N SER A 75 3.13 5.16 11.56
CA SER A 75 4.36 4.64 12.18
C SER A 75 5.06 3.63 11.28
N LYS A 76 4.31 2.70 10.68
CA LYS A 76 4.85 1.76 9.69
C LYS A 76 5.44 2.47 8.48
N ALA A 77 4.73 3.46 7.94
CA ALA A 77 5.18 4.22 6.76
C ALA A 77 6.46 4.98 7.04
N ILE A 78 6.55 5.67 8.19
CA ILE A 78 7.74 6.40 8.61
C ILE A 78 8.92 5.44 8.77
N TRP A 79 8.72 4.34 9.47
CA TRP A 79 9.77 3.34 9.68
C TRP A 79 10.26 2.76 8.35
N THR A 80 9.34 2.39 7.45
CA THR A 80 9.70 1.88 6.12
C THR A 80 10.49 2.89 5.30
N ALA A 81 10.07 4.16 5.30
CA ALA A 81 10.80 5.22 4.62
C ALA A 81 12.24 5.37 5.16
N GLN A 82 12.45 5.22 6.46
CA GLN A 82 13.77 5.23 7.07
C GLN A 82 14.64 4.05 6.60
N GLN A 83 14.06 2.84 6.57
CA GLN A 83 14.77 1.65 6.10
C GLN A 83 15.12 1.71 4.60
N CYS A 84 14.28 2.37 3.81
CA CYS A 84 14.48 2.56 2.37
C CYS A 84 15.23 3.84 1.99
N ALA A 85 15.66 4.65 2.94
CA ALA A 85 16.24 5.98 2.67
C ALA A 85 17.48 5.93 1.74
N GLY A 86 18.29 4.88 1.84
CA GLY A 86 19.43 4.66 0.96
C GLY A 86 19.01 4.40 -0.48
N ASP A 87 18.06 3.49 -0.65
CA ASP A 87 17.51 3.11 -1.96
C ASP A 87 16.77 4.29 -2.61
N ILE A 88 15.99 5.05 -1.84
CA ILE A 88 15.31 6.25 -2.33
C ILE A 88 16.32 7.27 -2.85
N ARG A 89 17.39 7.53 -2.13
CA ARG A 89 18.44 8.46 -2.60
C ARG A 89 19.15 7.96 -3.86
N GLN A 90 19.29 6.65 -4.00
CA GLN A 90 19.94 6.03 -5.15
C GLN A 90 19.09 6.08 -6.40
N PHE A 91 17.82 5.65 -6.30
CA PHE A 91 16.93 5.49 -7.46
C PHE A 91 16.05 6.71 -7.73
N CYS A 92 15.75 7.48 -6.69
CA CYS A 92 14.79 8.58 -6.73
C CYS A 92 15.30 9.83 -6.01
N PRO A 93 16.50 10.35 -6.37
CA PRO A 93 17.16 11.43 -5.62
C PRO A 93 16.37 12.74 -5.55
N ASN A 94 15.46 12.95 -6.52
CA ASN A 94 14.62 14.15 -6.59
C ASN A 94 13.17 13.89 -6.18
N ALA A 95 12.88 12.71 -5.64
CA ALA A 95 11.53 12.38 -5.22
C ALA A 95 11.13 13.21 -3.99
N THR A 96 9.87 13.60 -4.01
CA THR A 96 9.19 14.21 -2.87
C THR A 96 8.31 13.15 -2.20
N TYR A 97 7.82 13.44 -1.01
CA TYR A 97 6.92 12.53 -0.31
C TYR A 97 5.69 12.11 -1.16
N SER A 98 5.18 13.03 -1.98
CA SER A 98 3.99 12.79 -2.80
C SER A 98 4.22 11.88 -4.01
N ASN A 99 5.46 11.71 -4.47
CA ASN A 99 5.76 10.94 -5.68
C ASN A 99 6.82 9.84 -5.49
N VAL A 100 7.36 9.69 -4.28
CA VAL A 100 8.39 8.67 -3.99
C VAL A 100 7.88 7.25 -4.27
N GLY A 101 6.62 6.96 -3.97
CA GLY A 101 6.02 5.66 -4.23
C GLY A 101 5.98 5.32 -5.72
N ASP A 102 5.57 6.27 -6.56
CA ASP A 102 5.53 6.07 -8.01
C ASP A 102 6.94 5.95 -8.60
N CYS A 103 7.87 6.76 -8.13
CA CYS A 103 9.26 6.69 -8.54
C CYS A 103 9.91 5.35 -8.16
N MET A 104 9.69 4.87 -6.95
CA MET A 104 10.30 3.63 -6.45
C MET A 104 9.67 2.36 -7.05
N ARG A 105 8.43 2.42 -7.54
CA ARG A 105 7.70 1.24 -8.03
C ARG A 105 8.49 0.38 -9.03
N PRO A 106 9.13 0.92 -10.08
CA PRO A 106 9.91 0.11 -11.01
C PRO A 106 11.21 -0.45 -10.41
N HIS A 107 11.65 0.07 -9.28
CA HIS A 107 12.91 -0.28 -8.63
C HIS A 107 12.75 -1.24 -7.43
N LEU A 108 11.52 -1.62 -7.06
CA LEU A 108 11.26 -2.44 -5.87
C LEU A 108 12.06 -3.75 -5.83
N GLY A 109 12.25 -4.41 -6.98
CA GLY A 109 13.06 -5.64 -7.07
C GLY A 109 14.58 -5.42 -6.96
N GLN A 110 15.05 -4.17 -6.98
CA GLN A 110 16.46 -3.79 -6.95
C GLN A 110 16.87 -3.14 -5.61
N THR A 111 15.92 -2.95 -4.72
CA THR A 111 16.17 -2.35 -3.41
C THR A 111 16.96 -3.29 -2.51
N SER A 112 17.61 -2.73 -1.50
CA SER A 112 18.34 -3.50 -0.49
C SER A 112 17.43 -4.50 0.24
N ALA A 113 18.01 -5.56 0.77
CA ALA A 113 17.27 -6.55 1.57
C ALA A 113 16.54 -5.91 2.75
N THR A 114 17.14 -4.88 3.36
CA THR A 114 16.54 -4.12 4.46
C THR A 114 15.27 -3.39 3.99
N CYS A 115 15.33 -2.71 2.86
CA CYS A 115 14.17 -2.03 2.29
C CYS A 115 13.10 -3.03 1.85
N GLN A 116 13.46 -4.15 1.22
CA GLN A 116 12.50 -5.20 0.84
C GLN A 116 11.77 -5.78 2.05
N SER A 117 12.49 -6.04 3.16
CA SER A 117 11.88 -6.50 4.41
C SER A 117 10.91 -5.45 4.99
N ALA A 118 11.27 -4.18 4.93
CA ALA A 118 10.41 -3.08 5.39
C ALA A 118 9.14 -2.94 4.54
N LEU A 119 9.26 -3.07 3.22
CA LEU A 119 8.12 -3.05 2.31
C LEU A 119 7.18 -4.24 2.55
N SER A 120 7.73 -5.42 2.81
CA SER A 120 6.95 -6.61 3.18
C SER A 120 6.20 -6.41 4.50
N TYR A 121 6.82 -5.74 5.46
CA TYR A 121 6.18 -5.38 6.73
C TYR A 121 5.04 -4.37 6.53
N MET A 122 5.21 -3.39 5.65
CA MET A 122 4.11 -2.47 5.28
C MET A 122 2.92 -3.19 4.66
N ALA A 123 3.19 -4.15 3.76
CA ALA A 123 2.16 -4.91 3.06
C ALA A 123 1.47 -5.95 3.96
N SER A 124 2.05 -6.30 5.11
CA SER A 124 1.42 -7.24 6.04
C SER A 124 0.18 -6.58 6.65
N PRO A 125 -0.98 -7.28 6.68
CA PRO A 125 -2.14 -6.79 7.41
C PRO A 125 -1.70 -6.50 8.84
N ALA A 126 -2.19 -5.38 9.39
CA ALA A 126 -2.04 -5.13 10.82
C ALA A 126 -2.57 -6.39 11.49
N ALA A 127 -1.68 -7.15 12.11
CA ALA A 127 -2.10 -8.34 12.81
C ALA A 127 -3.08 -7.86 13.88
N ASP A 128 -4.34 -8.20 13.72
CA ASP A 128 -5.37 -8.09 14.75
C ASP A 128 -4.93 -9.00 15.91
N ARG A 129 -3.91 -8.55 16.60
CA ARG A 129 -3.40 -9.23 17.79
C ARG A 129 -3.67 -8.34 18.98
N TYR A 130 -4.90 -8.42 19.40
CA TYR A 130 -5.23 -8.28 20.84
C TYR A 130 -6.62 -8.84 21.06
#